data_ad01d6c8cb9fc70f2c27dbd188334ece
#
_entry.id   ad01d6c8cb9fc70f2c27dbd188334ece
#
_cell.length_a   1.000
_cell.length_b   1.000
_cell.length_c   1.000
_cell.angle_alpha   90.00
_cell.angle_beta   90.00
_cell.angle_gamma   90.00
#
_symmetry.space_group_name_H-M   'P 1'
#
loop_
_entity.id
_entity.type
_entity.pdbx_description
1 polymer ?
#
loop_
_entity_poly.entity_id
_entity_poly.type
_entity_poly.pdbx_seq_one_letter_code
_entity_poly.pdbx_strand_id
1 'polypeptide(L)'
;MMQEKLQKLFKEINLEEELFSYFNNATLDKVVVYDNNKQIDFILNTESVLPIEVYNNTLYKLISYFNAIENIRLIIKPSNIDNGLLSSYYFDI
;
A
#
# COMPACT_ATOMS: atom_id res chain seq x y z
N MET A 1 12.74 5.49 9.38
CA MET A 1 13.14 5.12 8.01
C MET A 1 12.26 3.99 7.51
N MET A 2 11.90 4.01 6.26
CA MET A 2 11.06 2.97 5.67
C MET A 2 11.77 1.62 5.66
N GLN A 3 11.02 0.54 5.89
CA GLN A 3 11.54 -0.81 5.86
C GLN A 3 12.18 -1.13 4.50
N GLU A 4 13.26 -1.88 4.52
CA GLU A 4 13.99 -2.23 3.31
C GLU A 4 13.15 -2.98 2.28
N LYS A 5 12.34 -3.94 2.72
CA LYS A 5 11.46 -4.70 1.84
C LYS A 5 10.45 -3.81 1.13
N LEU A 6 9.88 -2.87 1.86
CA LEU A 6 8.90 -1.94 1.30
C LEU A 6 9.59 -0.99 0.31
N GLN A 7 10.78 -0.53 0.65
CA GLN A 7 11.55 0.33 -0.24
C GLN A 7 11.89 -0.36 -1.55
N LYS A 8 12.26 -1.64 -1.49
CA LYS A 8 12.51 -2.44 -2.70
C LYS A 8 11.26 -2.56 -3.56
N LEU A 9 10.13 -2.82 -2.94
CA LEU A 9 8.85 -2.92 -3.66
C LEU A 9 8.55 -1.61 -4.38
N PHE A 10 8.69 -0.49 -3.69
CA PHE A 10 8.39 0.82 -4.26
C PHE A 10 9.31 1.17 -5.43
N LYS A 11 10.57 0.78 -5.35
CA LYS A 11 11.50 0.98 -6.47
C LYS A 11 11.12 0.09 -7.65
N GLU A 12 10.73 -1.14 -7.37
CA GLU A 12 10.33 -2.10 -8.40
C GLU A 12 9.12 -1.60 -9.19
N ILE A 13 8.13 -1.05 -8.51
CA ILE A 13 6.91 -0.55 -9.16
C ILE A 13 7.06 0.88 -9.68
N ASN A 14 8.23 1.48 -9.55
CA ASN A 14 8.53 2.85 -9.99
C ASN A 14 7.67 3.91 -9.30
N LEU A 15 7.42 3.74 -8.01
CA LEU A 15 6.75 4.78 -7.23
C LEU A 15 7.68 5.99 -7.15
N GLU A 16 7.12 7.19 -7.32
CA GLU A 16 7.88 8.43 -7.27
C GLU A 16 8.56 8.59 -5.92
N GLU A 17 9.88 8.87 -5.93
CA GLU A 17 10.66 9.01 -4.69
C GLU A 17 10.11 10.11 -3.78
N GLU A 18 9.53 11.14 -4.35
CA GLU A 18 8.94 12.23 -3.56
C GLU A 18 7.78 11.76 -2.68
N LEU A 19 7.17 10.62 -3.01
CA LEU A 19 6.11 10.04 -2.19
C LEU A 19 6.64 9.19 -1.04
N PHE A 20 7.92 8.86 -1.04
CA PHE A 20 8.52 8.00 -0.01
C PHE A 20 8.43 8.61 1.39
N SER A 21 8.40 9.93 1.49
CA SER A 21 8.30 10.61 2.77
C SER A 21 7.00 10.30 3.52
N TYR A 22 5.94 9.99 2.79
CA TYR A 22 4.67 9.60 3.41
C TYR A 22 4.72 8.21 4.05
N PHE A 23 5.73 7.42 3.70
CA PHE A 23 5.91 6.06 4.21
C PHE A 23 7.06 5.97 5.20
N ASN A 24 7.43 7.08 5.81
CA ASN A 24 8.50 7.10 6.81
C ASN A 24 8.11 6.15 7.95
N ASN A 25 9.05 5.26 8.32
CA ASN A 25 8.82 4.20 9.31
C ASN A 25 7.73 3.19 8.94
N ALA A 26 7.30 3.18 7.69
CA ALA A 26 6.33 2.18 7.23
C ALA A 26 6.99 0.83 7.01
N THR A 27 6.20 -0.22 7.16
CA THR A 27 6.64 -1.59 6.91
C THR A 27 5.65 -2.32 6.03
N LEU A 28 6.16 -3.28 5.26
CA LEU A 28 5.33 -4.22 4.54
C LEU A 28 5.00 -5.35 5.52
N ASP A 29 3.77 -5.36 6.04
CA ASP A 29 3.37 -6.35 7.03
C ASP A 29 3.32 -7.73 6.39
N LYS A 30 2.57 -7.85 5.30
CA LYS A 30 2.50 -9.11 4.55
C LYS A 30 1.92 -8.88 3.17
N VAL A 31 2.15 -9.87 2.31
CA VAL A 31 1.54 -9.97 1.00
C VAL A 31 0.75 -11.28 0.99
N VAL A 32 -0.55 -11.19 0.72
CA VAL A 32 -1.43 -12.37 0.71
C VAL A 32 -1.90 -12.63 -0.71
N VAL A 33 -1.66 -13.85 -1.18
CA VAL A 33 -2.02 -14.26 -2.53
C VAL A 33 -3.20 -15.22 -2.46
N TYR A 34 -4.24 -14.95 -3.25
CA TYR A 34 -5.47 -15.73 -3.25
C TYR A 34 -5.72 -16.36 -4.63
N ASP A 35 -6.45 -17.45 -4.62
CA ASP A 35 -7.05 -18.04 -5.83
C ASP A 35 -6.09 -18.18 -7.00
N ASN A 36 -4.97 -18.85 -6.78
CA ASN A 36 -3.99 -19.10 -7.84
C ASN A 36 -3.53 -17.80 -8.54
N ASN A 37 -3.20 -16.81 -7.73
CA ASN A 37 -2.69 -15.51 -8.20
C ASN A 37 -3.75 -14.62 -8.86
N LYS A 38 -5.04 -14.85 -8.60
CA LYS A 38 -6.07 -13.96 -9.12
C LYS A 38 -6.24 -12.70 -8.30
N GLN A 39 -5.85 -12.74 -7.02
CA GLN A 39 -5.91 -11.58 -6.14
C GLN A 39 -4.67 -11.53 -5.26
N ILE A 40 -4.15 -10.33 -5.06
CA ILE A 40 -3.05 -10.09 -4.13
C ILE A 40 -3.41 -8.90 -3.25
N ASP A 41 -3.24 -9.08 -1.93
CA ASP A 41 -3.38 -8.01 -0.96
C ASP A 41 -2.01 -7.60 -0.46
N PHE A 42 -1.70 -6.32 -0.54
CA PHE A 42 -0.49 -5.73 0.03
C PHE A 42 -0.90 -5.02 1.31
N ILE A 43 -0.39 -5.47 2.44
CA ILE A 43 -0.77 -4.95 3.75
C ILE A 43 0.43 -4.21 4.34
N LEU A 44 0.26 -2.91 4.55
CA LEU A 44 1.31 -2.03 5.04
C LEU A 44 0.95 -1.47 6.41
N ASN A 45 1.93 -1.41 7.29
CA ASN A 45 1.82 -0.63 8.52
C ASN A 45 2.43 0.73 8.29
N THR A 46 1.74 1.79 8.68
CA THR A 46 2.23 3.17 8.54
C THR A 46 2.10 3.89 9.87
N GLU A 47 2.79 5.03 10.02
CA GLU A 47 2.65 5.86 11.21
C GLU A 47 1.31 6.57 11.23
N SER A 48 0.88 7.06 10.08
CA SER A 48 -0.36 7.84 9.98
C SER A 48 -1.09 7.52 8.69
N VAL A 49 -2.31 8.06 8.59
CA VAL A 49 -3.13 7.92 7.39
C VAL A 49 -2.46 8.58 6.21
N LEU A 50 -2.47 7.92 5.08
CA LEU A 50 -1.95 8.49 3.85
C LEU A 50 -2.98 9.44 3.23
N PRO A 51 -2.54 10.55 2.63
CA PRO A 51 -3.44 11.33 1.77
C PRO A 51 -4.01 10.43 0.68
N ILE A 52 -5.26 10.66 0.30
CA ILE A 52 -5.93 9.80 -0.68
C ILE A 52 -5.18 9.76 -2.01
N GLU A 53 -4.55 10.86 -2.39
CA GLU A 53 -3.76 10.94 -3.63
C GLU A 53 -2.55 10.01 -3.58
N VAL A 54 -1.88 9.97 -2.44
CA VAL A 54 -0.71 9.09 -2.25
C VAL A 54 -1.15 7.63 -2.28
N TYR A 55 -2.26 7.32 -1.61
CA TYR A 55 -2.83 5.98 -1.63
C TYR A 55 -3.16 5.54 -3.05
N ASN A 56 -3.87 6.39 -3.79
CA ASN A 56 -4.29 6.07 -5.16
C ASN A 56 -3.10 5.91 -6.09
N ASN A 57 -2.09 6.75 -5.98
CA ASN A 57 -0.88 6.64 -6.79
C ASN A 57 -0.15 5.33 -6.53
N THR A 58 -0.04 4.96 -5.26
CA THR A 58 0.63 3.72 -4.88
C THR A 58 -0.13 2.51 -5.41
N LEU A 59 -1.44 2.51 -5.24
CA LEU A 59 -2.30 1.43 -5.75
C LEU A 59 -2.20 1.32 -7.27
N TYR A 60 -2.24 2.45 -7.96
CA TYR A 60 -2.13 2.47 -9.42
C TYR A 60 -0.81 1.85 -9.89
N LYS A 61 0.30 2.18 -9.23
CA LYS A 61 1.60 1.62 -9.57
C LYS A 61 1.65 0.11 -9.34
N LEU A 62 1.04 -0.34 -8.26
CA LEU A 62 0.94 -1.78 -7.99
C LEU A 62 0.13 -2.50 -9.08
N ILE A 63 -1.02 -1.94 -9.44
CA ILE A 63 -1.87 -2.51 -10.50
C ILE A 63 -1.12 -2.54 -11.82
N SER A 64 -0.41 -1.48 -12.14
CA SER A 64 0.33 -1.39 -13.40
C SER A 64 1.48 -2.39 -13.47
N TYR A 65 2.17 -2.58 -12.35
CA TYR A 65 3.30 -3.50 -12.31
C TYR A 65 2.85 -4.96 -12.35
N PHE A 66 1.81 -5.28 -11.60
CA PHE A 66 1.27 -6.65 -11.52
C PHE A 66 0.03 -6.79 -12.43
N ASN A 67 0.16 -6.38 -13.67
CA ASN A 67 -0.98 -6.29 -14.59
C ASN A 67 -1.59 -7.63 -14.99
N ALA A 68 -0.90 -8.73 -14.72
CA ALA A 68 -1.44 -10.08 -14.96
C ALA A 68 -2.37 -10.54 -13.83
N ILE A 69 -2.42 -9.80 -12.71
CA ILE A 69 -3.25 -10.14 -11.56
C ILE A 69 -4.58 -9.41 -11.69
N GLU A 70 -5.68 -10.11 -11.56
CA GLU A 70 -7.01 -9.52 -11.75
C GLU A 70 -7.36 -8.49 -10.70
N ASN A 71 -7.04 -8.76 -9.43
CA ASN A 71 -7.39 -7.89 -8.32
C ASN A 71 -6.18 -7.61 -7.44
N ILE A 72 -5.87 -6.32 -7.27
CA ILE A 72 -4.83 -5.88 -6.35
C ILE A 72 -5.51 -5.01 -5.29
N ARG A 73 -5.24 -5.30 -4.02
CA ARG A 73 -5.74 -4.49 -2.92
C ARG A 73 -4.55 -3.95 -2.13
N LEU A 74 -4.63 -2.69 -1.76
CA LEU A 74 -3.66 -2.05 -0.88
C LEU A 74 -4.35 -1.72 0.42
N ILE A 75 -3.92 -2.37 1.50
CA ILE A 75 -4.52 -2.21 2.82
C ILE A 75 -3.51 -1.49 3.71
N ILE A 76 -3.89 -0.34 4.23
CA ILE A 76 -3.05 0.47 5.08
C ILE A 76 -3.54 0.32 6.53
N LYS A 77 -2.60 0.04 7.43
CA LYS A 77 -2.86 -0.10 8.86
C LYS A 77 -2.09 0.99 9.60
N PRO A 78 -2.64 2.19 9.72
CA PRO A 78 -1.96 3.27 10.45
C PRO A 78 -2.01 3.00 11.94
N SER A 79 -0.91 3.28 12.61
CA SER A 79 -0.82 3.06 14.06
C SER A 79 -1.42 4.22 14.85
N ASN A 80 -1.60 5.37 14.23
CA ASN A 80 -1.95 6.61 14.90
C ASN A 80 -3.15 7.25 14.23
N ILE A 81 -4.34 6.65 14.42
CA ILE A 81 -5.52 7.03 13.67
C ILE A 81 -6.81 6.74 14.40
N ASP A 82 -7.85 7.51 14.06
CA ASP A 82 -9.23 7.25 14.43
C ASP A 82 -9.80 6.14 13.53
N ASN A 83 -10.38 5.12 14.14
CA ASN A 83 -10.93 3.98 13.42
C ASN A 83 -12.02 4.36 12.41
N GLY A 84 -12.82 5.35 12.71
CA GLY A 84 -13.87 5.83 11.80
C GLY A 84 -13.28 6.38 10.52
N LEU A 85 -12.20 7.14 10.63
CA LEU A 85 -11.51 7.69 9.47
C LEU A 85 -10.89 6.58 8.62
N LEU A 86 -10.31 5.59 9.27
CA LEU A 86 -9.72 4.46 8.58
C LEU A 86 -10.76 3.74 7.73
N SER A 87 -11.93 3.46 8.29
CA SER A 87 -13.02 2.82 7.54
C SER A 87 -13.40 3.60 6.31
N SER A 88 -13.53 4.91 6.46
CA SER A 88 -13.90 5.79 5.34
C SER A 88 -12.93 5.72 4.19
N TYR A 89 -11.65 5.67 4.48
CA TYR A 89 -10.63 5.77 3.42
C TYR A 89 -10.29 4.46 2.76
N TYR A 90 -10.33 3.35 3.50
CA TYR A 90 -9.68 2.14 3.01
C TYR A 90 -10.60 0.94 2.88
N PHE A 91 -11.77 0.98 3.47
CA PHE A 91 -12.62 -0.22 3.52
C PHE A 91 -13.96 -0.09 2.81
N ASP A 92 -14.26 1.07 2.28
CA ASP A 92 -15.49 1.33 1.55
C ASP A 92 -15.30 1.27 0.03
N ILE A 93 -14.38 0.46 -0.39
CA ILE A 93 -14.04 0.43 -1.82
C ILE A 93 -14.63 -0.81 -2.46
#